data_6d608a3779c8c7648fd42830dceed365
#
_entry.id   6d608a3779c8c7648fd42830dceed365
#
_cell.length_a   1.000
_cell.length_b   1.000
_cell.length_c   1.000
_cell.angle_alpha   90.00
_cell.angle_beta   90.00
_cell.angle_gamma   90.00
#
_symmetry.space_group_name_H-M   'P 1'
#
loop_
_entity.id
_entity.type
_entity.pdbx_description
1 polymer ?
#
loop_
_entity_poly.entity_id
_entity_poly.type
_entity_poly.pdbx_seq_one_letter_code
_entity_poly.pdbx_strand_id
1 'polypeptide(L)'
;MENPRNFLIFVAMMKKMILLAAAALLSGAAFGQTLSLKVPENVPEAAREVLVQRFTQMLQGAGVTVGEGGETLSIEGKVTDRMETPGSASQTALNIDIRAYMVRGGEVLVENTWPVKGVGSDEADAWLRAAKQILPRSKAAEAFMQQLKSKF
;
A
#
# COMPACT_ATOMS: atom_id res chain seq x y z
N MET A 1 9.92 -4.75 23.40
CA MET A 1 9.36 -4.91 23.12
C MET A 1 8.53 -4.83 22.85
N GLU A 2 8.55 -4.57 22.75
CA GLU A 2 7.89 -4.39 22.57
C GLU A 2 6.98 -4.59 22.23
N ASN A 3 6.58 -4.62 22.17
CA ASN A 3 5.75 -4.96 21.92
C ASN A 3 5.34 -5.44 21.59
N PRO A 4 5.22 -5.42 21.51
CA PRO A 4 5.19 -5.87 20.97
C PRO A 4 4.66 -6.45 20.48
N ARG A 5 3.67 -6.26 20.71
CA ARG A 5 3.34 -6.73 19.99
C ARG A 5 2.77 -6.31 18.95
N ASN A 6 2.09 -5.58 19.06
CA ASN A 6 1.65 -5.23 17.87
C ASN A 6 2.52 -4.36 17.22
N PHE A 7 3.15 -3.61 17.91
CA PHE A 7 4.28 -3.07 17.37
C PHE A 7 5.10 -4.12 16.84
N LEU A 8 5.11 -5.21 17.54
CA LEU A 8 5.88 -6.25 17.10
C LEU A 8 5.35 -6.79 15.86
N ILE A 9 4.06 -6.92 15.70
CA ILE A 9 3.58 -7.36 14.48
C ILE A 9 3.73 -6.34 13.45
N PHE A 10 3.34 -5.15 13.73
CA PHE A 10 3.49 -4.12 12.81
C PHE A 10 4.89 -3.76 12.69
N VAL A 11 5.57 -3.66 13.77
CA VAL A 11 6.92 -3.39 13.74
C VAL A 11 7.68 -4.60 13.44
N ALA A 12 7.20 -5.76 13.73
CA ALA A 12 7.83 -6.92 13.22
C ALA A 12 7.63 -6.98 11.77
N MET A 13 6.48 -6.61 11.32
CA MET A 13 6.26 -6.48 9.94
C MET A 13 7.08 -5.38 9.36
N MET A 14 7.13 -4.28 10.03
CA MET A 14 7.97 -3.22 9.59
C MET A 14 9.43 -3.55 9.71
N LYS A 15 9.81 -4.28 10.72
CA LYS A 15 11.17 -4.73 10.83
C LYS A 15 11.51 -5.69 9.72
N LYS A 16 10.59 -6.53 9.34
CA LYS A 16 10.82 -7.39 8.21
C LYS A 16 11.00 -6.58 6.95
N MET A 17 10.21 -5.54 6.80
CA MET A 17 10.35 -4.70 5.66
C MET A 17 11.64 -3.93 5.68
N ILE A 18 12.08 -3.52 6.84
CA ILE A 18 13.35 -2.86 6.97
C ILE A 18 14.48 -3.80 6.58
N LEU A 19 14.40 -5.04 6.97
CA LEU A 19 15.39 -6.00 6.57
C LEU A 19 15.39 -6.21 5.07
N LEU A 20 14.22 -6.26 4.48
CA LEU A 20 14.13 -6.38 3.05
C LEU A 20 14.71 -5.15 2.37
N ALA A 21 14.45 -3.99 2.94
CA ALA A 21 14.99 -2.78 2.39
C ALA A 21 16.51 -2.76 2.46
N ALA A 22 17.07 -3.28 3.54
CA ALA A 22 18.50 -3.35 3.66
C ALA A 22 19.09 -4.27 2.60
N ALA A 23 18.44 -5.39 2.37
CA ALA A 23 18.90 -6.28 1.32
C ALA A 23 18.78 -5.62 -0.05
N ALA A 24 17.72 -4.88 -0.24
CA ALA A 24 17.55 -4.18 -1.50
C ALA A 24 18.61 -3.12 -1.70
N LEU A 25 19.05 -2.49 -0.61
CA LEU A 25 20.13 -1.54 -0.71
C LEU A 25 21.40 -2.18 -1.25
N LEU A 26 21.69 -3.39 -0.79
CA LEU A 26 22.89 -4.05 -1.26
C LEU A 26 22.79 -4.39 -2.73
N SER A 27 21.60 -4.74 -3.19
CA SER A 27 21.46 -5.16 -4.59
C SER A 27 20.92 -4.07 -5.48
N GLY A 28 20.12 -3.18 -4.89
CA GLY A 28 19.45 -2.17 -5.68
C GLY A 28 20.11 -0.83 -5.67
N ALA A 29 21.34 -0.80 -5.26
CA ALA A 29 22.06 0.46 -5.15
C ALA A 29 22.12 1.21 -6.48
N ALA A 30 21.85 0.52 -7.56
CA ALA A 30 21.93 1.15 -8.88
C ALA A 30 20.95 2.31 -9.02
N PHE A 31 19.79 2.26 -8.37
CA PHE A 31 18.83 3.34 -8.51
C PHE A 31 18.99 4.39 -7.43
N GLY A 32 19.34 3.99 -6.22
CA GLY A 32 19.68 4.91 -5.15
C GLY A 32 18.54 5.67 -4.51
N GLN A 33 17.30 5.36 -4.82
CA GLN A 33 16.17 6.08 -4.29
C GLN A 33 15.49 5.30 -3.18
N THR A 34 15.11 6.01 -2.14
CA THR A 34 14.41 5.41 -1.00
C THR A 34 13.12 6.17 -0.77
N LEU A 35 12.06 5.42 -0.58
CA LEU A 35 10.75 5.97 -0.27
C LEU A 35 10.22 5.31 0.99
N SER A 36 9.51 6.07 1.80
CA SER A 36 8.72 5.49 2.88
C SER A 36 7.27 5.40 2.42
N LEU A 37 6.56 4.39 2.94
CA LEU A 37 5.16 4.20 2.65
C LEU A 37 4.33 4.65 3.85
N LYS A 38 3.20 5.28 3.58
CA LYS A 38 2.30 5.70 4.63
C LYS A 38 0.88 5.31 4.27
N VAL A 39 0.24 4.53 5.14
CA VAL A 39 -1.16 4.14 4.99
C VAL A 39 -1.89 4.60 6.24
N PRO A 40 -3.02 5.33 6.09
CA PRO A 40 -3.69 5.87 7.26
C PRO A 40 -4.39 4.80 8.09
N GLU A 41 -4.66 5.14 9.34
CA GLU A 41 -5.21 4.19 10.29
C GLU A 41 -6.67 3.86 10.03
N ASN A 42 -7.36 4.66 9.23
CA ASN A 42 -8.75 4.35 8.92
C ASN A 42 -8.89 3.12 8.02
N VAL A 43 -7.79 2.65 7.43
CA VAL A 43 -7.79 1.40 6.69
C VAL A 43 -7.60 0.26 7.69
N PRO A 44 -8.46 -0.77 7.67
CA PRO A 44 -8.29 -1.90 8.60
C PRO A 44 -6.92 -2.53 8.50
N GLU A 45 -6.43 -3.05 9.60
CA GLU A 45 -5.04 -3.49 9.72
C GLU A 45 -4.65 -4.51 8.66
N ALA A 46 -5.47 -5.54 8.45
CA ALA A 46 -5.14 -6.58 7.49
C ALA A 46 -5.05 -6.00 6.07
N ALA A 47 -5.94 -5.08 5.74
CA ALA A 47 -5.89 -4.43 4.42
C ALA A 47 -4.67 -3.54 4.31
N ARG A 48 -4.30 -2.84 5.39
CA ARG A 48 -3.08 -2.03 5.37
C ARG A 48 -1.86 -2.88 5.07
N GLU A 49 -1.78 -4.04 5.69
CA GLU A 49 -0.65 -4.92 5.47
C GLU A 49 -0.55 -5.35 4.01
N VAL A 50 -1.68 -5.67 3.41
CA VAL A 50 -1.71 -6.06 2.02
C VAL A 50 -1.31 -4.89 1.12
N LEU A 51 -1.82 -3.70 1.42
CA LEU A 51 -1.46 -2.52 0.62
C LEU A 51 0.04 -2.23 0.71
N VAL A 52 0.59 -2.28 1.92
CA VAL A 52 2.02 -2.08 2.09
C VAL A 52 2.81 -3.11 1.30
N GLN A 53 2.40 -4.37 1.38
CA GLN A 53 3.08 -5.43 0.67
C GLN A 53 3.02 -5.22 -0.85
N ARG A 54 1.84 -4.90 -1.37
CA ARG A 54 1.68 -4.73 -2.81
C ARG A 54 2.47 -3.54 -3.34
N PHE A 55 2.41 -2.42 -2.64
CA PHE A 55 3.16 -1.25 -3.08
C PHE A 55 4.66 -1.42 -2.88
N THR A 56 5.08 -2.14 -1.85
CA THR A 56 6.48 -2.47 -1.69
C THR A 56 6.97 -3.30 -2.88
N GLN A 57 6.18 -4.28 -3.30
CA GLN A 57 6.54 -5.09 -4.45
C GLN A 57 6.64 -4.26 -5.73
N MET A 58 5.70 -3.31 -5.92
CA MET A 58 5.78 -2.41 -7.06
C MET A 58 7.07 -1.63 -7.06
N LEU A 59 7.40 -1.03 -5.91
CA LEU A 59 8.56 -0.17 -5.80
C LEU A 59 9.85 -0.96 -6.00
N GLN A 60 9.94 -2.12 -5.35
CA GLN A 60 11.14 -2.95 -5.49
C GLN A 60 11.31 -3.43 -6.92
N GLY A 61 10.21 -3.74 -7.59
CA GLY A 61 10.26 -4.13 -8.99
C GLY A 61 10.72 -2.99 -9.89
N ALA A 62 10.58 -1.75 -9.44
CA ALA A 62 11.04 -0.59 -10.18
C ALA A 62 12.42 -0.12 -9.73
N GLY A 63 13.06 -0.84 -8.81
CA GLY A 63 14.39 -0.47 -8.33
C GLY A 63 14.40 0.56 -7.21
N VAL A 64 13.25 0.79 -6.58
CA VAL A 64 13.15 1.77 -5.51
C VAL A 64 13.16 1.04 -4.17
N THR A 65 13.98 1.50 -3.25
CA THR A 65 14.08 0.91 -1.92
C THR A 65 13.00 1.48 -1.02
N VAL A 66 12.33 0.62 -0.28
CA VAL A 66 11.32 1.03 0.70
C VAL A 66 11.97 1.03 2.07
N GLY A 67 11.86 2.16 2.77
CA GLY A 67 12.45 2.29 4.10
C GLY A 67 12.15 3.65 4.67
N GLU A 68 12.79 3.96 5.78
CA GLU A 68 12.60 5.26 6.41
C GLU A 68 13.49 6.30 5.75
N GLY A 69 13.01 7.53 5.78
CA GLY A 69 13.72 8.62 5.18
C GLY A 69 13.33 8.81 3.74
N GLY A 70 13.89 9.84 3.12
CA GLY A 70 13.52 10.17 1.76
C GLY A 70 12.12 10.70 1.67
N GLU A 71 11.53 10.56 0.50
CA GLU A 71 10.18 11.05 0.28
C GLU A 71 9.17 9.99 0.67
N THR A 72 7.94 10.42 0.88
CA THR A 72 6.87 9.54 1.32
C THR A 72 5.87 9.32 0.20
N LEU A 73 5.58 8.07 -0.08
CA LEU A 73 4.46 7.71 -0.93
C LEU A 73 3.28 7.45 -0.01
N SER A 74 2.26 8.27 -0.12
CA SER A 74 1.06 8.14 0.69
C SER A 74 0.03 7.31 -0.04
N ILE A 75 -0.61 6.41 0.69
CA ILE A 75 -1.64 5.55 0.14
C ILE A 75 -2.90 5.79 0.96
N GLU A 76 -4.00 6.08 0.28
CA GLU A 76 -5.28 6.31 0.93
C GLU A 76 -6.32 5.39 0.35
N GLY A 77 -7.34 5.07 1.16
CA GLY A 77 -8.48 4.34 0.69
C GLY A 77 -9.75 5.08 1.02
N LYS A 78 -10.60 5.24 0.02
CA LYS A 78 -11.86 5.91 0.22
C LYS A 78 -13.00 5.00 -0.24
N VAL A 79 -13.91 4.68 0.68
CA VAL A 79 -15.08 3.91 0.34
C VAL A 79 -16.03 4.82 -0.43
N THR A 80 -16.30 4.47 -1.68
CA THR A 80 -17.19 5.25 -2.52
C THR A 80 -18.60 4.70 -2.54
N ASP A 81 -18.75 3.41 -2.21
CA ASP A 81 -20.08 2.81 -2.16
C ASP A 81 -20.03 1.63 -1.21
N ARG A 82 -21.14 1.42 -0.51
CA ARG A 82 -21.27 0.32 0.44
C ARG A 82 -22.64 -0.32 0.24
N MET A 83 -22.65 -1.63 0.17
CA MET A 83 -23.90 -2.37 0.07
C MET A 83 -23.82 -3.53 1.06
N GLU A 84 -24.87 -3.71 1.84
CA GLU A 84 -24.94 -4.80 2.79
C GLU A 84 -26.12 -5.67 2.47
N THR A 85 -25.90 -6.97 2.49
CA THR A 85 -26.94 -7.94 2.26
C THR A 85 -27.28 -8.56 3.62
N PRO A 86 -28.49 -8.33 4.13
CA PRO A 86 -28.86 -8.88 5.43
C PRO A 86 -29.22 -10.34 5.34
N GLY A 87 -29.31 -11.00 6.48
CA GLY A 87 -29.76 -12.37 6.54
C GLY A 87 -28.70 -13.29 7.12
N SER A 88 -28.96 -14.59 7.00
CA SER A 88 -28.06 -15.59 7.58
C SER A 88 -26.73 -15.67 6.83
N ALA A 89 -26.72 -15.21 5.60
CA ALA A 89 -25.49 -15.14 4.81
C ALA A 89 -25.16 -13.67 4.52
N SER A 90 -25.10 -12.87 5.56
CA SER A 90 -24.85 -11.45 5.41
C SER A 90 -23.50 -11.20 4.77
N GLN A 91 -23.45 -10.21 3.90
CA GLN A 91 -22.25 -9.82 3.20
C GLN A 91 -22.16 -8.31 3.15
N THR A 92 -20.94 -7.82 3.13
CA THR A 92 -20.66 -6.40 2.94
C THR A 92 -19.89 -6.27 1.63
N ALA A 93 -20.36 -5.42 0.73
CA ALA A 93 -19.66 -5.12 -0.51
C ALA A 93 -19.22 -3.67 -0.46
N LEU A 94 -17.96 -3.42 -0.74
CA LEU A 94 -17.40 -2.07 -0.73
C LEU A 94 -16.77 -1.79 -2.09
N ASN A 95 -17.09 -0.63 -2.64
CA ASN A 95 -16.30 -0.06 -3.72
C ASN A 95 -15.35 0.94 -3.08
N ILE A 96 -14.08 0.80 -3.37
CA ILE A 96 -13.04 1.59 -2.72
C ILE A 96 -12.11 2.14 -3.78
N ASP A 97 -11.79 3.42 -3.66
CA ASP A 97 -10.73 4.01 -4.46
C ASP A 97 -9.45 4.01 -3.63
N ILE A 98 -8.45 3.28 -4.10
CA ILE A 98 -7.13 3.29 -3.48
C ILE A 98 -6.29 4.28 -4.25
N ARG A 99 -5.85 5.32 -3.57
CA ARG A 99 -5.07 6.39 -4.19
C ARG A 99 -3.66 6.37 -3.63
N ALA A 100 -2.67 6.40 -4.50
CA ALA A 100 -1.27 6.54 -4.10
C ALA A 100 -0.75 7.84 -4.68
N TYR A 101 -0.04 8.63 -3.87
CA TYR A 101 0.45 9.91 -4.33
C TYR A 101 1.67 10.34 -3.54
N MET A 102 2.46 11.21 -4.15
CA MET A 102 3.64 11.77 -3.52
C MET A 102 3.59 13.28 -3.64
N VAL A 103 3.87 13.97 -2.53
CA VAL A 103 3.83 15.43 -2.45
C VAL A 103 5.24 15.93 -2.22
N ARG A 104 5.60 16.99 -2.93
CA ARG A 104 6.87 17.68 -2.71
C ARG A 104 6.61 19.17 -2.78
N GLY A 105 7.00 19.89 -1.71
CA GLY A 105 6.79 21.33 -1.67
C GLY A 105 5.33 21.74 -1.78
N GLY A 106 4.41 20.93 -1.28
CA GLY A 106 2.99 21.24 -1.33
C GLY A 106 2.30 20.83 -2.62
N GLU A 107 3.05 20.30 -3.57
CA GLU A 107 2.47 19.89 -4.85
C GLU A 107 2.45 18.38 -4.98
N VAL A 108 1.38 17.86 -5.57
CA VAL A 108 1.30 16.44 -5.88
C VAL A 108 2.11 16.21 -7.14
N LEU A 109 3.21 15.47 -7.02
CA LEU A 109 4.09 15.19 -8.15
C LEU A 109 3.59 14.04 -8.99
N VAL A 110 3.01 13.04 -8.34
CA VAL A 110 2.55 11.85 -9.04
C VAL A 110 1.40 11.28 -8.23
N GLU A 111 0.41 10.77 -8.93
CA GLU A 111 -0.70 10.11 -8.26
C GLU A 111 -1.40 9.14 -9.21
N ASN A 112 -2.01 8.15 -8.65
CA ASN A 112 -2.86 7.23 -9.39
C ASN A 112 -3.91 6.68 -8.45
N THR A 113 -5.07 6.38 -8.99
CA THR A 113 -6.17 5.81 -8.23
C THR A 113 -6.56 4.48 -8.85
N TRP A 114 -6.67 3.46 -8.01
CA TRP A 114 -7.13 2.13 -8.40
C TRP A 114 -8.52 1.92 -7.84
N PRO A 115 -9.55 1.85 -8.68
CA PRO A 115 -10.87 1.48 -8.17
C PRO A 115 -10.90 -0.03 -7.95
N VAL A 116 -11.24 -0.44 -6.75
CA VAL A 116 -11.28 -1.86 -6.39
C VAL A 116 -12.58 -2.15 -5.66
N LYS A 117 -12.97 -3.41 -5.63
CA LYS A 117 -14.19 -3.83 -4.99
C LYS A 117 -13.91 -5.07 -4.14
N GLY A 118 -14.41 -5.07 -2.92
CA GLY A 118 -14.30 -6.22 -2.06
C GLY A 118 -15.66 -6.62 -1.54
N VAL A 119 -15.90 -7.93 -1.50
CA VAL A 119 -17.11 -8.49 -0.92
C VAL A 119 -16.67 -9.48 0.14
N GLY A 120 -17.10 -9.26 1.35
CA GLY A 120 -16.69 -10.10 2.46
C GLY A 120 -17.78 -10.26 3.48
N SER A 121 -17.49 -11.01 4.54
CA SER A 121 -18.44 -11.27 5.59
C SER A 121 -18.69 -10.04 6.46
N ASP A 122 -17.73 -9.12 6.50
CA ASP A 122 -17.86 -7.87 7.21
C ASP A 122 -17.01 -6.82 6.50
N GLU A 123 -16.96 -5.63 7.08
CA GLU A 123 -16.25 -4.52 6.47
C GLU A 123 -14.75 -4.80 6.35
N ALA A 124 -14.15 -5.34 7.38
CA ALA A 124 -12.71 -5.60 7.37
C ALA A 124 -12.36 -6.65 6.31
N ASP A 125 -13.19 -7.68 6.17
CA ASP A 125 -12.96 -8.70 5.16
C ASP A 125 -13.13 -8.13 3.76
N ALA A 126 -14.13 -7.27 3.56
CA ALA A 126 -14.33 -6.62 2.27
C ALA A 126 -13.14 -5.73 1.91
N TRP A 127 -12.60 -4.98 2.87
CA TRP A 127 -11.41 -4.17 2.65
C TRP A 127 -10.23 -5.05 2.24
N LEU A 128 -10.05 -6.15 2.94
CA LEU A 128 -8.93 -7.05 2.66
C LEU A 128 -9.01 -7.59 1.24
N ARG A 129 -10.20 -8.02 0.84
CA ARG A 129 -10.38 -8.56 -0.51
C ARG A 129 -10.20 -7.50 -1.57
N ALA A 130 -10.63 -6.27 -1.29
CA ALA A 130 -10.42 -5.16 -2.21
C ALA A 130 -8.93 -4.85 -2.35
N ALA A 131 -8.21 -4.81 -1.23
CA ALA A 131 -6.78 -4.52 -1.27
C ALA A 131 -6.01 -5.55 -2.09
N LYS A 132 -6.44 -6.79 -2.05
CA LYS A 132 -5.78 -7.85 -2.80
C LYS A 132 -5.94 -7.70 -4.31
N GLN A 133 -6.81 -6.83 -4.77
CA GLN A 133 -6.97 -6.59 -6.20
C GLN A 133 -5.91 -5.64 -6.77
N ILE A 134 -5.12 -5.01 -5.92
CA ILE A 134 -3.99 -4.20 -6.38
C ILE A 134 -2.90 -5.17 -6.82
N LEU A 135 -2.62 -5.19 -8.12
CA LEU A 135 -1.65 -6.13 -8.68
C LEU A 135 -0.36 -5.38 -9.03
N PRO A 136 0.77 -5.78 -8.41
CA PRO A 136 2.02 -5.05 -8.60
C PRO A 136 2.55 -5.03 -10.04
N ARG A 137 2.11 -5.98 -10.86
CA ARG A 137 2.58 -6.07 -12.23
C ARG A 137 1.53 -5.69 -13.26
N SER A 138 0.46 -5.05 -12.83
CA SER A 138 -0.55 -4.59 -13.77
C SER A 138 -0.01 -3.43 -14.60
N LYS A 139 -0.67 -3.15 -15.72
CA LYS A 139 -0.27 -2.01 -16.55
C LYS A 139 -0.39 -0.70 -15.79
N ALA A 140 -1.42 -0.58 -14.96
CA ALA A 140 -1.61 0.63 -14.17
C ALA A 140 -0.45 0.81 -13.20
N ALA A 141 -0.01 -0.28 -12.57
CA ALA A 141 1.10 -0.21 -11.64
C ALA A 141 2.39 0.15 -12.36
N GLU A 142 2.63 -0.44 -13.52
CA GLU A 142 3.83 -0.14 -14.29
C GLU A 142 3.85 1.32 -14.73
N ALA A 143 2.72 1.83 -15.20
CA ALA A 143 2.63 3.21 -15.62
C ALA A 143 2.89 4.15 -14.45
N PHE A 144 2.34 3.83 -13.28
CA PHE A 144 2.54 4.63 -12.09
C PHE A 144 4.02 4.63 -11.69
N MET A 145 4.66 3.47 -11.74
CA MET A 145 6.08 3.38 -11.39
C MET A 145 6.94 4.18 -12.35
N GLN A 146 6.60 4.21 -13.62
CA GLN A 146 7.35 5.02 -14.57
C GLN A 146 7.19 6.50 -14.29
N GLN A 147 5.97 6.94 -13.96
CA GLN A 147 5.76 8.31 -13.56
C GLN A 147 6.57 8.65 -12.32
N LEU A 148 6.56 7.76 -11.36
CA LEU A 148 7.28 7.98 -10.11
C LEU A 148 8.76 8.14 -10.36
N LYS A 149 9.33 7.24 -11.16
CA LYS A 149 10.77 7.28 -11.44
C LYS A 149 11.16 8.54 -12.17
N SER A 150 10.28 9.09 -12.98
CA SER A 150 10.60 10.31 -13.74
C SER A 150 10.72 11.53 -12.83
N LYS A 151 10.31 11.43 -11.57
CA LYS A 151 10.38 12.55 -10.63
C LYS A 151 11.62 12.51 -9.73
N PHE A 152 12.44 11.52 -9.90
CA PHE A 152 13.70 11.44 -9.14
C PHE A 152 14.91 11.87 -9.96
#